data_71adedc3b3a7e284ad6ff6d1a319c575
#
_entry.id   71adedc3b3a7e284ad6ff6d1a319c575
#
_cell.length_a   1.000
_cell.length_b   1.000
_cell.length_c   1.000
_cell.angle_alpha   90.00
_cell.angle_beta   90.00
_cell.angle_gamma   90.00
#
_symmetry.space_group_name_H-M   'P 1'
#
loop_
_entity.id
_entity.type
_entity.pdbx_description
1 polymer ?
#
loop_
_entity_poly.entity_id
_entity_poly.type
_entity_poly.pdbx_seq_one_letter_code
_entity_poly.pdbx_strand_id
1 'polypeptide(L)'
;MDFEAIKKAAQAYGPDMTRFLRDMIAIPSESCEEKGVAHRIAEEMKKLGYDKVEFDALGNVIGWMGSGDKIIAIDSHIDTVGIGNIENWTHDPYQGYEDEKVIYGRGGSDQEGGMASATYGAKIMKDLGLIPDGYKIMVVGTVQEEDCDGMCWQSIVNEYFKGPEDARNQIEFVISTEPTDGGIYRGHRGRMEIRVDMHGVSCHEMSKERPSAATTPSTRWPRCCSMCAT
;
A
#
# COMPACT_ATOMS: atom_id res chain seq x y z
N MET A 1 6.27 -8.21 -28.50
CA MET A 1 6.08 -8.72 -27.12
C MET A 1 5.13 -9.90 -27.19
N ASP A 2 5.49 -11.03 -26.59
CA ASP A 2 4.66 -12.24 -26.60
C ASP A 2 3.76 -12.26 -25.34
N PHE A 3 2.54 -11.79 -25.50
CA PHE A 3 1.57 -11.73 -24.40
C PHE A 3 1.09 -13.12 -23.94
N GLU A 4 1.10 -14.12 -24.84
CA GLU A 4 0.72 -15.49 -24.45
C GLU A 4 1.80 -16.13 -23.57
N ALA A 5 3.08 -15.86 -23.81
CA ALA A 5 4.16 -16.29 -22.93
C ALA A 5 4.05 -15.65 -21.55
N ILE A 6 3.73 -14.35 -21.48
CA ILE A 6 3.52 -13.64 -20.20
C ILE A 6 2.34 -14.25 -19.44
N LYS A 7 1.20 -14.45 -20.11
CA LYS A 7 0.01 -15.05 -19.51
C LYS A 7 0.28 -16.46 -18.98
N LYS A 8 0.98 -17.28 -19.75
CA LYS A 8 1.36 -18.64 -19.34
C LYS A 8 2.27 -18.60 -18.12
N ALA A 9 3.25 -17.71 -18.07
CA ALA A 9 4.13 -17.55 -16.94
C ALA A 9 3.35 -17.08 -15.68
N ALA A 10 2.44 -16.11 -15.83
CA ALA A 10 1.59 -15.64 -14.74
C ALA A 10 0.70 -16.78 -14.19
N GLN A 11 0.11 -17.59 -15.06
CA GLN A 11 -0.68 -18.75 -14.66
C GLN A 11 0.16 -19.80 -13.92
N ALA A 12 1.41 -20.02 -14.34
CA ALA A 12 2.30 -20.95 -13.69
C ALA A 12 2.70 -20.50 -12.26
N TYR A 13 2.86 -19.20 -12.06
CA TYR A 13 3.13 -18.62 -10.73
C TYR A 13 1.87 -18.42 -9.86
N GLY A 14 0.68 -18.57 -10.41
CA GLY A 14 -0.59 -18.34 -9.72
C GLY A 14 -0.66 -18.95 -8.32
N PRO A 15 -0.41 -20.27 -8.14
CA PRO A 15 -0.48 -20.90 -6.81
C PRO A 15 0.50 -20.33 -5.80
N ASP A 16 1.72 -19.99 -6.22
CA ASP A 16 2.72 -19.39 -5.33
C ASP A 16 2.36 -17.93 -4.98
N MET A 17 1.87 -17.17 -5.94
CA MET A 17 1.42 -15.79 -5.74
C MET A 17 0.20 -15.74 -4.82
N THR A 18 -0.76 -16.65 -4.97
CA THR A 18 -1.92 -16.79 -4.07
C THR A 18 -1.45 -17.08 -2.64
N ARG A 19 -0.54 -18.03 -2.47
CA ARG A 19 0.01 -18.36 -1.15
C ARG A 19 0.73 -17.16 -0.54
N PHE A 20 1.54 -16.45 -1.30
CA PHE A 20 2.24 -15.26 -0.85
C PHE A 20 1.27 -14.17 -0.37
N LEU A 21 0.20 -13.89 -1.14
CA LEU A 21 -0.83 -12.96 -0.73
C LEU A 21 -1.54 -13.42 0.55
N ARG A 22 -1.86 -14.71 0.68
CA ARG A 22 -2.45 -15.28 1.90
C ARG A 22 -1.55 -15.12 3.12
N ASP A 23 -0.25 -15.32 2.94
CA ASP A 23 0.73 -15.16 4.01
C ASP A 23 0.83 -13.69 4.46
N MET A 24 0.74 -12.72 3.54
CA MET A 24 0.71 -11.30 3.88
C MET A 24 -0.56 -10.93 4.65
N ILE A 25 -1.74 -11.27 4.15
CA ILE A 25 -3.04 -11.03 4.81
C ILE A 25 -3.07 -11.59 6.24
N ALA A 26 -2.39 -12.72 6.49
CA ALA A 26 -2.34 -13.33 7.81
C ALA A 26 -1.48 -12.57 8.83
N ILE A 27 -0.72 -11.57 8.39
CA ILE A 27 0.15 -10.75 9.23
C ILE A 27 -0.50 -9.37 9.39
N PRO A 28 -1.08 -9.03 10.55
CA PRO A 28 -1.59 -7.68 10.78
C PRO A 28 -0.51 -6.63 10.53
N SER A 29 -0.85 -5.62 9.73
CA SER A 29 0.11 -4.61 9.26
C SER A 29 -0.51 -3.22 9.23
N GLU A 30 -1.19 -2.80 10.30
CA GLU A 30 -1.63 -1.41 10.41
C GLU A 30 -0.43 -0.46 10.33
N SER A 31 -0.65 0.78 9.88
CA SER A 31 0.42 1.79 9.73
C SER A 31 1.28 1.88 11.00
N CYS A 32 2.60 1.88 10.83
CA CYS A 32 3.64 1.76 11.87
C CYS A 32 3.83 0.35 12.47
N GLU A 33 3.11 -0.68 12.03
CA GLU A 33 3.24 -2.07 12.51
C GLU A 33 3.62 -3.06 11.37
N GLU A 34 4.13 -2.55 10.24
CA GLU A 34 4.36 -3.30 8.99
C GLU A 34 5.57 -4.25 9.03
N LYS A 35 6.36 -4.22 10.10
CA LYS A 35 7.61 -5.00 10.18
C LYS A 35 7.45 -6.47 9.80
N GLY A 36 6.38 -7.10 10.24
CA GLY A 36 6.11 -8.53 9.98
C GLY A 36 5.92 -8.80 8.49
N VAL A 37 5.02 -8.05 7.85
CA VAL A 37 4.71 -8.20 6.43
C VAL A 37 5.89 -7.79 5.55
N ALA A 38 6.64 -6.73 5.90
CA ALA A 38 7.83 -6.31 5.19
C ALA A 38 8.91 -7.41 5.15
N HIS A 39 9.13 -8.10 6.27
CA HIS A 39 10.04 -9.25 6.31
C HIS A 39 9.54 -10.42 5.46
N ARG A 40 8.23 -10.73 5.50
CA ARG A 40 7.66 -11.79 4.65
C ARG A 40 7.84 -11.48 3.16
N ILE A 41 7.66 -10.21 2.77
CA ILE A 41 7.91 -9.76 1.40
C ILE A 41 9.39 -9.93 1.01
N ALA A 42 10.29 -9.48 1.88
CA ALA A 42 11.73 -9.64 1.64
C ALA A 42 12.15 -11.11 1.48
N GLU A 43 11.55 -12.02 2.23
CA GLU A 43 11.78 -13.47 2.09
C GLU A 43 11.30 -13.98 0.72
N GLU A 44 10.10 -13.58 0.27
CA GLU A 44 9.59 -13.98 -1.03
C GLU A 44 10.45 -13.44 -2.17
N MET A 45 10.84 -12.17 -2.13
CA MET A 45 11.75 -11.59 -3.12
C MET A 45 13.08 -12.36 -3.21
N LYS A 46 13.67 -12.72 -2.07
CA LYS A 46 14.89 -13.54 -2.03
C LYS A 46 14.68 -14.94 -2.63
N LYS A 47 13.59 -15.60 -2.29
CA LYS A 47 13.18 -16.90 -2.84
C LYS A 47 13.03 -16.85 -4.37
N LEU A 48 12.47 -15.75 -4.89
CA LEU A 48 12.28 -15.51 -6.32
C LEU A 48 13.58 -15.12 -7.05
N GLY A 49 14.68 -14.92 -6.34
CA GLY A 49 15.97 -14.60 -6.92
C GLY A 49 16.08 -13.14 -7.39
N TYR A 50 15.56 -12.22 -6.60
CA TYR A 50 15.86 -10.81 -6.75
C TYR A 50 17.36 -10.56 -6.59
N ASP A 51 17.92 -9.67 -7.40
CA ASP A 51 19.36 -9.41 -7.41
C ASP A 51 19.83 -8.72 -6.12
N LYS A 52 18.95 -7.90 -5.52
CA LYS A 52 19.16 -7.27 -4.22
C LYS A 52 17.82 -7.08 -3.52
N VAL A 53 17.80 -7.27 -2.20
CA VAL A 53 16.64 -6.98 -1.33
C VAL A 53 17.16 -6.28 -0.09
N GLU A 54 16.61 -5.12 0.22
CA GLU A 54 17.04 -4.28 1.33
C GLU A 54 15.87 -3.53 1.96
N PHE A 55 16.12 -2.91 3.09
CA PHE A 55 15.19 -1.99 3.75
C PHE A 55 15.82 -0.60 3.76
N ASP A 56 15.02 0.43 3.58
CA ASP A 56 15.47 1.79 3.86
C ASP A 56 15.35 2.13 5.36
N ALA A 57 15.70 3.36 5.72
CA ALA A 57 15.69 3.79 7.13
C ALA A 57 14.29 3.88 7.73
N LEU A 58 13.26 4.08 6.93
CA LEU A 58 11.86 4.13 7.37
C LEU A 58 11.26 2.73 7.54
N GLY A 59 11.78 1.73 6.82
CA GLY A 59 11.28 0.36 6.85
C GLY A 59 10.65 -0.09 5.54
N ASN A 60 10.66 0.75 4.48
CA ASN A 60 10.25 0.32 3.15
C ASN A 60 11.11 -0.85 2.70
N VAL A 61 10.49 -1.91 2.14
CA VAL A 61 11.21 -3.03 1.54
C VAL A 61 11.43 -2.80 0.06
N ILE A 62 12.68 -2.89 -0.38
CA ILE A 62 13.08 -2.56 -1.75
C ILE A 62 13.74 -3.78 -2.39
N GLY A 63 13.16 -4.26 -3.48
CA GLY A 63 13.68 -5.37 -4.27
C GLY A 63 14.10 -4.92 -5.66
N TRP A 64 15.23 -5.43 -6.15
CA TRP A 64 15.83 -5.07 -7.43
C TRP A 64 15.92 -6.25 -8.37
N MET A 65 15.59 -6.05 -9.64
CA MET A 65 15.86 -6.97 -10.74
C MET A 65 16.42 -6.24 -11.94
N GLY A 66 17.52 -6.78 -12.49
CA GLY A 66 18.27 -6.15 -13.60
C GLY A 66 19.41 -5.26 -13.11
N SER A 67 20.18 -4.72 -14.05
CA SER A 67 21.46 -4.04 -13.76
C SER A 67 21.67 -2.70 -14.47
N GLY A 68 20.61 -2.15 -15.08
CA GLY A 68 20.68 -0.87 -15.78
C GLY A 68 20.75 0.33 -14.83
N ASP A 69 21.07 1.49 -15.40
CA ASP A 69 21.13 2.76 -14.67
C ASP A 69 19.76 3.41 -14.52
N LYS A 70 18.83 3.11 -15.43
CA LYS A 70 17.45 3.61 -15.40
C LYS A 70 16.53 2.69 -14.62
N ILE A 71 15.62 3.28 -13.86
CA ILE A 71 14.71 2.56 -12.96
C ILE A 71 13.26 2.67 -13.46
N ILE A 72 12.60 1.53 -13.53
CA ILE A 72 11.15 1.44 -13.54
C ILE A 72 10.76 0.99 -12.14
N ALA A 73 10.11 1.88 -11.38
CA ALA A 73 9.66 1.55 -10.02
C ALA A 73 8.22 1.03 -10.06
N ILE A 74 7.95 0.01 -9.26
CA ILE A 74 6.60 -0.51 -9.00
C ILE A 74 6.38 -0.38 -7.50
N ASP A 75 5.39 0.42 -7.14
CA ASP A 75 5.06 0.79 -5.78
C ASP A 75 3.79 0.10 -5.32
N SER A 76 3.83 -0.47 -4.14
CA SER A 76 2.67 -1.04 -3.46
C SER A 76 2.81 -0.77 -1.98
N HIS A 77 1.85 -0.09 -1.36
CA HIS A 77 1.89 0.02 0.09
C HIS A 77 1.58 -1.32 0.77
N ILE A 78 2.13 -1.52 1.95
CA ILE A 78 2.05 -2.77 2.69
C ILE A 78 1.39 -2.62 4.06
N ASP A 79 1.09 -1.38 4.43
CA ASP A 79 0.21 -1.12 5.56
C ASP A 79 -1.25 -1.24 5.16
N THR A 80 -2.09 -1.45 6.14
CA THR A 80 -3.54 -1.57 5.99
C THR A 80 -4.24 -0.74 7.06
N VAL A 81 -5.45 -0.27 6.74
CA VAL A 81 -6.33 0.27 7.79
C VAL A 81 -6.77 -0.83 8.74
N GLY A 82 -7.10 -0.46 9.96
CA GLY A 82 -7.62 -1.39 10.97
C GLY A 82 -8.89 -2.12 10.52
N ILE A 83 -9.15 -3.28 11.11
CA ILE A 83 -10.31 -4.11 10.77
C ILE A 83 -11.66 -3.52 11.19
N GLY A 84 -11.66 -2.49 12.04
CA GLY A 84 -12.88 -1.89 12.55
C GLY A 84 -13.72 -2.86 13.40
N ASN A 85 -15.05 -2.85 13.24
CA ASN A 85 -15.90 -3.78 13.96
C ASN A 85 -15.86 -5.17 13.31
N ILE A 86 -15.36 -6.15 14.07
CA ILE A 86 -15.25 -7.55 13.63
C ILE A 86 -16.58 -8.17 13.20
N GLU A 87 -17.71 -7.72 13.77
CA GLU A 87 -19.04 -8.21 13.41
C GLU A 87 -19.46 -7.87 11.97
N ASN A 88 -18.78 -6.91 11.32
CA ASN A 88 -19.03 -6.56 9.94
C ASN A 88 -18.33 -7.48 8.93
N TRP A 89 -17.48 -8.38 9.40
CA TRP A 89 -16.75 -9.31 8.55
C TRP A 89 -17.49 -10.64 8.43
N THR A 90 -17.61 -11.16 7.22
CA THR A 90 -18.23 -12.48 6.95
C THR A 90 -17.28 -13.64 7.22
N HIS A 91 -15.99 -13.37 7.20
CA HIS A 91 -14.91 -14.30 7.54
C HIS A 91 -13.88 -13.54 8.38
N ASP A 92 -13.04 -14.26 9.10
CA ASP A 92 -11.94 -13.65 9.84
C ASP A 92 -11.06 -12.80 8.89
N PRO A 93 -10.81 -11.51 9.19
CA PRO A 93 -10.11 -10.62 8.28
C PRO A 93 -8.64 -11.00 8.03
N TYR A 94 -8.01 -11.76 8.92
CA TYR A 94 -6.61 -12.17 8.81
C TYR A 94 -6.47 -13.64 8.39
N GLN A 95 -7.28 -14.56 8.94
CA GLN A 95 -7.33 -15.92 8.44
C GLN A 95 -7.97 -16.00 7.06
N GLY A 96 -8.92 -15.11 6.80
CA GLY A 96 -9.56 -14.91 5.51
C GLY A 96 -10.31 -16.11 5.00
N TYR A 97 -10.66 -16.05 3.71
CA TYR A 97 -11.31 -17.10 2.95
C TYR A 97 -10.71 -17.13 1.54
N GLU A 98 -10.65 -18.30 0.96
CA GLU A 98 -10.14 -18.50 -0.42
C GLU A 98 -10.99 -19.54 -1.13
N ASP A 99 -11.33 -19.24 -2.40
CA ASP A 99 -11.86 -20.19 -3.36
C ASP A 99 -11.23 -19.98 -4.74
N GLU A 100 -11.77 -20.60 -5.77
CA GLU A 100 -11.23 -20.51 -7.14
C GLU A 100 -11.26 -19.09 -7.74
N LYS A 101 -11.98 -18.16 -7.15
CA LYS A 101 -12.23 -16.81 -7.71
C LYS A 101 -11.83 -15.68 -6.79
N VAL A 102 -11.78 -15.92 -5.49
CA VAL A 102 -11.68 -14.87 -4.49
C VAL A 102 -10.65 -15.22 -3.43
N ILE A 103 -9.80 -14.26 -3.10
CA ILE A 103 -9.01 -14.24 -1.88
C ILE A 103 -9.59 -13.11 -1.03
N TYR A 104 -10.07 -13.45 0.16
CA TYR A 104 -10.75 -12.53 1.05
C TYR A 104 -9.92 -12.31 2.31
N GLY A 105 -9.75 -11.05 2.70
CA GLY A 105 -9.07 -10.64 3.93
C GLY A 105 -8.67 -9.17 3.90
N ARG A 106 -8.24 -8.64 5.03
CA ARG A 106 -7.71 -7.27 5.12
C ARG A 106 -6.44 -7.17 4.26
N GLY A 107 -6.29 -6.10 3.47
CA GLY A 107 -5.16 -5.93 2.55
C GLY A 107 -5.29 -6.68 1.22
N GLY A 108 -6.26 -7.60 1.06
CA GLY A 108 -6.38 -8.42 -0.14
C GLY A 108 -6.55 -7.63 -1.44
N SER A 109 -7.26 -6.50 -1.39
CA SER A 109 -7.41 -5.58 -2.51
C SER A 109 -6.52 -4.34 -2.35
N ASP A 110 -6.51 -3.77 -1.16
CA ASP A 110 -5.82 -2.55 -0.81
C ASP A 110 -4.79 -2.82 0.28
N GLN A 111 -3.45 -2.97 -0.10
CA GLN A 111 -3.09 -3.29 -1.51
C GLN A 111 -2.02 -4.38 -1.58
N GLU A 112 -2.05 -5.35 -0.65
CA GLU A 112 -1.15 -6.52 -0.68
C GLU A 112 -1.30 -7.36 -1.96
N GLY A 113 -2.52 -7.35 -2.57
CA GLY A 113 -2.75 -7.95 -3.89
C GLY A 113 -1.91 -7.30 -4.98
N GLY A 114 -1.77 -5.97 -4.93
CA GLY A 114 -0.86 -5.20 -5.77
C GLY A 114 0.60 -5.59 -5.53
N MET A 115 1.01 -5.70 -4.26
CA MET A 115 2.37 -6.12 -3.86
C MET A 115 2.70 -7.53 -4.37
N ALA A 116 1.78 -8.49 -4.25
CA ALA A 116 1.96 -9.83 -4.77
C ALA A 116 2.13 -9.81 -6.30
N SER A 117 1.30 -9.05 -6.99
CA SER A 117 1.35 -8.91 -8.44
C SER A 117 2.63 -8.23 -8.93
N ALA A 118 3.09 -7.18 -8.25
CA ALA A 118 4.34 -6.47 -8.54
C ALA A 118 5.55 -7.38 -8.38
N THR A 119 5.61 -8.12 -7.25
CA THR A 119 6.70 -9.02 -6.91
C THR A 119 6.85 -10.13 -7.95
N TYR A 120 5.76 -10.76 -8.35
CA TYR A 120 5.81 -11.83 -9.35
C TYR A 120 5.89 -11.28 -10.78
N GLY A 121 5.33 -10.09 -11.04
CA GLY A 121 5.45 -9.40 -12.33
C GLY A 121 6.91 -9.11 -12.69
N ALA A 122 7.68 -8.57 -11.77
CA ALA A 122 9.12 -8.35 -11.96
C ALA A 122 9.88 -9.67 -12.21
N LYS A 123 9.53 -10.73 -11.48
CA LYS A 123 10.10 -12.07 -11.70
C LYS A 123 9.80 -12.59 -13.10
N ILE A 124 8.57 -12.48 -13.57
CA ILE A 124 8.17 -12.88 -14.91
C ILE A 124 8.93 -12.08 -15.97
N MET A 125 9.07 -10.76 -15.78
CA MET A 125 9.87 -9.93 -16.69
C MET A 125 11.32 -10.40 -16.78
N LYS A 126 11.93 -10.75 -15.65
CA LYS A 126 13.31 -11.32 -15.62
C LYS A 126 13.38 -12.64 -16.35
N ASP A 127 12.49 -13.58 -16.04
CA ASP A 127 12.50 -14.93 -16.61
C ASP A 127 12.29 -14.95 -18.14
N LEU A 128 11.50 -14.05 -18.64
CA LEU A 128 11.20 -13.92 -20.07
C LEU A 128 12.15 -12.96 -20.80
N GLY A 129 13.14 -12.39 -20.11
CA GLY A 129 14.09 -11.44 -20.70
C GLY A 129 13.41 -10.15 -21.19
N LEU A 130 12.38 -9.68 -20.47
CA LEU A 130 11.60 -8.51 -20.85
C LEU A 130 12.07 -7.20 -20.18
N ILE A 131 13.05 -7.29 -19.28
CA ILE A 131 13.66 -6.08 -18.72
C ILE A 131 14.52 -5.46 -19.83
N PRO A 132 14.25 -4.20 -20.25
CA PRO A 132 14.98 -3.60 -21.36
C PRO A 132 16.45 -3.37 -21.01
N ASP A 133 17.33 -3.39 -22.00
CA ASP A 133 18.72 -3.02 -21.83
C ASP A 133 18.85 -1.61 -21.24
N GLY A 134 19.72 -1.46 -20.26
CA GLY A 134 19.93 -0.19 -19.55
C GLY A 134 18.91 0.09 -18.44
N TYR A 135 17.95 -0.81 -18.21
CA TYR A 135 16.95 -0.68 -17.15
C TYR A 135 17.11 -1.72 -16.05
N LYS A 136 16.60 -1.39 -14.88
CA LYS A 136 16.32 -2.29 -13.77
C LYS A 136 14.95 -2.01 -13.20
N ILE A 137 14.33 -3.03 -12.63
CA ILE A 137 13.04 -2.91 -11.94
C ILE A 137 13.31 -2.73 -10.45
N MET A 138 12.64 -1.76 -9.85
CA MET A 138 12.59 -1.52 -8.42
C MET A 138 11.17 -1.84 -7.94
N VAL A 139 11.01 -2.91 -7.18
CA VAL A 139 9.73 -3.21 -6.52
C VAL A 139 9.82 -2.72 -5.09
N VAL A 140 8.89 -1.88 -4.69
CA VAL A 140 8.88 -1.26 -3.36
C VAL A 140 7.62 -1.63 -2.62
N GLY A 141 7.77 -2.18 -1.42
CA GLY A 141 6.70 -2.26 -0.44
C GLY A 141 6.81 -1.05 0.50
N THR A 142 5.93 -0.08 0.32
CA THR A 142 5.95 1.18 1.07
C THR A 142 5.16 1.07 2.36
N VAL A 143 5.67 1.71 3.43
CA VAL A 143 5.03 1.76 4.75
C VAL A 143 4.27 3.06 4.93
N GLN A 144 3.27 3.09 5.82
CA GLN A 144 2.55 4.30 6.26
C GLN A 144 1.87 5.09 5.12
N GLU A 145 1.35 4.41 4.10
CA GLU A 145 0.58 5.08 3.05
C GLU A 145 -0.78 5.56 3.58
N GLU A 146 -1.45 4.73 4.37
CA GLU A 146 -2.81 4.96 4.88
C GLU A 146 -2.90 6.18 5.83
N ASP A 147 -1.79 6.58 6.43
CA ASP A 147 -1.67 7.84 7.18
C ASP A 147 -1.56 9.07 6.27
N CYS A 148 -1.41 8.87 4.96
CA CYS A 148 -1.52 9.88 3.89
C CYS A 148 -0.58 11.07 3.96
N ASP A 149 0.57 10.92 4.58
CA ASP A 149 1.58 11.98 4.71
C ASP A 149 2.69 11.88 3.64
N GLY A 150 2.74 10.76 2.91
CA GLY A 150 3.73 10.48 1.87
C GLY A 150 5.15 10.30 2.41
N MET A 151 5.31 9.98 3.68
CA MET A 151 6.62 9.80 4.31
C MET A 151 7.45 8.71 3.64
N CYS A 152 6.82 7.64 3.19
CA CYS A 152 7.48 6.54 2.49
C CYS A 152 8.28 7.03 1.28
N TRP A 153 7.66 7.75 0.36
CA TRP A 153 8.34 8.29 -0.81
C TRP A 153 9.25 9.48 -0.49
N GLN A 154 8.97 10.25 0.55
CA GLN A 154 9.88 11.28 1.03
C GLN A 154 11.20 10.66 1.52
N SER A 155 11.13 9.55 2.27
CA SER A 155 12.32 8.77 2.69
C SER A 155 13.08 8.23 1.48
N ILE A 156 12.39 7.59 0.55
CA ILE A 156 13.01 7.05 -0.66
C ILE A 156 13.71 8.15 -1.47
N VAL A 157 13.05 9.26 -1.72
CA VAL A 157 13.61 10.35 -2.55
C VAL A 157 14.73 11.09 -1.85
N ASN A 158 14.58 11.43 -0.57
CA ASN A 158 15.52 12.33 0.11
C ASN A 158 16.70 11.60 0.74
N GLU A 159 16.48 10.38 1.22
CA GLU A 159 17.48 9.63 1.97
C GLU A 159 18.10 8.52 1.13
N TYR A 160 17.28 7.69 0.48
CA TYR A 160 17.78 6.59 -0.33
C TYR A 160 18.44 7.09 -1.64
N PHE A 161 17.79 8.00 -2.39
CA PHE A 161 18.31 8.64 -3.60
C PHE A 161 19.07 9.97 -3.34
N LYS A 162 19.25 10.37 -2.08
CA LYS A 162 19.99 11.61 -1.71
C LYS A 162 19.39 12.90 -2.29
N GLY A 163 18.11 12.89 -2.63
CA GLY A 163 17.37 14.07 -3.04
C GLY A 163 16.60 13.93 -4.35
N PRO A 164 15.69 14.89 -4.61
CA PRO A 164 14.78 14.84 -5.77
C PRO A 164 15.49 14.84 -7.12
N GLU A 165 16.66 15.48 -7.23
CA GLU A 165 17.43 15.54 -8.48
C GLU A 165 18.03 14.17 -8.82
N ASP A 166 18.62 13.49 -7.84
CA ASP A 166 19.19 12.15 -8.01
C ASP A 166 18.10 11.11 -8.34
N ALA A 167 16.98 11.15 -7.62
CA ALA A 167 15.84 10.29 -7.90
C ALA A 167 15.31 10.51 -9.33
N ARG A 168 15.12 11.77 -9.76
CA ARG A 168 14.61 12.12 -11.09
C ARG A 168 15.57 11.70 -12.21
N ASN A 169 16.87 11.70 -11.98
CA ASN A 169 17.86 11.28 -12.98
C ASN A 169 17.86 9.76 -13.18
N GLN A 170 17.45 8.99 -12.19
CA GLN A 170 17.45 7.52 -12.25
C GLN A 170 16.07 6.92 -12.51
N ILE A 171 15.01 7.43 -11.86
CA ILE A 171 13.64 6.89 -11.99
C ILE A 171 12.98 7.47 -13.25
N GLU A 172 12.72 6.60 -14.22
CA GLU A 172 12.03 6.96 -15.46
C GLU A 172 10.53 7.17 -15.23
N PHE A 173 9.88 6.24 -14.49
CA PHE A 173 8.50 6.37 -14.04
C PHE A 173 8.21 5.41 -12.88
N VAL A 174 7.10 5.66 -12.21
CA VAL A 174 6.57 4.84 -11.12
C VAL A 174 5.20 4.31 -11.52
N ILE A 175 4.97 3.03 -11.27
CA ILE A 175 3.65 2.39 -11.35
C ILE A 175 3.21 2.15 -9.92
N SER A 176 2.17 2.86 -9.44
CA SER A 176 1.50 2.54 -8.21
C SER A 176 0.39 1.53 -8.47
N THR A 177 0.27 0.49 -7.65
CA THR A 177 -0.65 -0.62 -7.86
C THR A 177 -1.96 -0.47 -7.09
N GLU A 178 -2.35 0.77 -6.81
CA GLU A 178 -3.62 1.10 -6.15
C GLU A 178 -4.83 0.46 -6.82
N PRO A 179 -5.87 0.05 -6.06
CA PRO A 179 -7.09 -0.48 -6.63
C PRO A 179 -7.84 0.61 -7.42
N THR A 180 -7.95 0.42 -8.73
CA THR A 180 -8.50 1.39 -9.69
C THR A 180 -9.64 0.83 -10.53
N ASP A 181 -10.22 -0.31 -10.13
CA ASP A 181 -11.23 -1.05 -10.93
C ASP A 181 -10.77 -1.32 -12.37
N GLY A 182 -9.47 -1.56 -12.58
CA GLY A 182 -8.84 -1.80 -13.87
C GLY A 182 -8.56 -0.54 -14.69
N GLY A 183 -8.77 0.64 -14.13
CA GLY A 183 -8.43 1.92 -14.76
C GLY A 183 -6.94 2.24 -14.64
N ILE A 184 -6.44 3.08 -15.57
CA ILE A 184 -5.10 3.66 -15.49
C ILE A 184 -5.22 5.14 -15.21
N TYR A 185 -4.82 5.55 -14.02
CA TYR A 185 -4.79 6.95 -13.59
C TYR A 185 -3.39 7.52 -13.79
N ARG A 186 -3.29 8.71 -14.40
CA ARG A 186 -2.01 9.40 -14.65
C ARG A 186 -1.79 10.58 -13.70
N GLY A 187 -2.53 10.63 -12.62
CA GLY A 187 -2.46 11.66 -11.61
C GLY A 187 -3.68 11.60 -10.69
N HIS A 188 -3.60 12.29 -9.59
CA HIS A 188 -4.65 12.38 -8.58
C HIS A 188 -4.84 13.84 -8.12
N ARG A 189 -5.94 14.09 -7.44
CA ARG A 189 -6.20 15.38 -6.80
C ARG A 189 -5.34 15.55 -5.56
N GLY A 190 -5.08 16.79 -5.17
CA GLY A 190 -4.51 17.07 -3.86
C GLY A 190 -5.45 16.58 -2.75
N ARG A 191 -4.88 16.09 -1.65
CA ARG A 191 -5.59 15.72 -0.42
C ARG A 191 -5.23 16.69 0.68
N MET A 192 -6.20 17.02 1.52
CA MET A 192 -6.01 17.77 2.75
C MET A 192 -6.74 17.05 3.86
N GLU A 193 -6.05 16.75 4.93
CA GLU A 193 -6.64 16.23 6.14
C GLU A 193 -6.85 17.38 7.14
N ILE A 194 -8.05 17.49 7.69
CA ILE A 194 -8.39 18.56 8.62
C ILE A 194 -8.85 17.91 9.92
N ARG A 195 -8.10 18.14 10.99
CA ARG A 195 -8.52 17.80 12.34
C ARG A 195 -9.24 18.95 12.98
N VAL A 196 -10.43 18.70 13.50
CA VAL A 196 -11.23 19.65 14.26
C VAL A 196 -11.39 19.15 15.69
N ASP A 197 -10.70 19.78 16.62
CA ASP A 197 -10.83 19.49 18.05
C ASP A 197 -11.88 20.42 18.65
N MET A 198 -12.94 19.86 19.22
CA MET A 198 -13.99 20.61 19.91
C MET A 198 -13.86 20.45 21.42
N HIS A 199 -13.61 21.52 22.11
CA HIS A 199 -13.57 21.55 23.56
C HIS A 199 -14.92 22.02 24.11
N GLY A 200 -15.44 21.29 25.08
CA GLY A 200 -16.70 21.61 25.73
C GLY A 200 -16.66 21.33 27.23
N VAL A 201 -17.57 21.95 27.95
CA VAL A 201 -17.76 21.67 29.37
C VAL A 201 -18.88 20.64 29.51
N SER A 202 -18.61 19.53 30.18
CA SER A 202 -19.63 18.49 30.43
C SER A 202 -20.70 19.05 31.36
N CYS A 203 -21.95 18.92 30.98
CA CYS A 203 -23.10 19.24 31.83
C CYS A 203 -24.17 18.15 31.71
N HIS A 204 -24.97 17.99 32.75
CA HIS A 204 -26.09 17.07 32.72
C HIS A 204 -27.17 17.60 31.76
N GLU A 205 -27.81 16.73 30.99
CA GLU A 205 -28.81 17.08 29.97
C GLU A 205 -29.99 17.89 30.54
N MET A 206 -30.38 17.63 31.79
CA MET A 206 -31.45 18.29 32.53
C MET A 206 -30.99 19.53 33.33
N SER A 207 -29.75 19.95 33.21
CA SER A 207 -29.22 21.10 33.93
C SER A 207 -29.92 22.41 33.49
N LYS A 208 -30.53 23.15 34.43
CA LYS A 208 -31.20 24.43 34.16
C LYS A 208 -30.23 25.56 33.83
N GLU A 209 -29.00 25.45 34.27
CA GLU A 209 -27.91 26.39 33.98
C GLU A 209 -26.97 25.79 32.95
N ARG A 210 -27.25 26.01 31.68
CA ARG A 210 -26.27 25.75 30.63
C ARG A 210 -25.26 26.89 30.64
N PRO A 211 -23.95 26.63 30.89
CA PRO A 211 -22.94 27.63 30.67
C PRO A 211 -23.09 28.19 29.24
N SER A 212 -23.02 29.49 29.07
CA SER A 212 -23.15 30.15 27.75
C SER A 212 -22.12 29.66 26.70
N ALA A 213 -21.12 28.93 27.15
CA ALA A 213 -20.10 28.29 26.33
C ALA A 213 -20.26 26.78 26.18
N ALA A 214 -21.32 26.16 26.75
CA ALA A 214 -21.57 24.72 26.61
C ALA A 214 -22.14 24.42 25.22
N THR A 215 -21.26 24.27 24.25
CA THR A 215 -21.59 23.64 22.97
C THR A 215 -21.36 22.15 23.13
N THR A 216 -22.42 21.36 23.24
CA THR A 216 -22.30 19.91 23.12
C THR A 216 -21.81 19.60 21.71
N PRO A 217 -20.79 18.75 21.54
CA PRO A 217 -20.27 18.36 20.22
C PRO A 217 -21.35 17.87 19.27
N SER A 218 -22.40 17.22 19.79
CA SER A 218 -23.53 16.67 19.03
C SER A 218 -24.37 17.69 18.27
N THR A 219 -24.38 18.98 18.66
CA THR A 219 -25.22 20.00 18.00
C THR A 219 -24.55 20.68 16.81
N ARG A 220 -23.24 20.53 16.61
CA ARG A 220 -22.50 21.10 15.46
C ARG A 220 -22.03 20.08 14.43
N TRP A 221 -22.04 18.79 14.76
CA TRP A 221 -21.60 17.73 13.86
C TRP A 221 -22.33 17.67 12.51
N PRO A 222 -23.65 17.90 12.40
CA PRO A 222 -24.33 17.87 11.10
C PRO A 222 -23.88 18.94 10.12
N ARG A 223 -23.30 20.06 10.60
CA ARG A 223 -22.81 21.12 9.71
C ARG A 223 -21.42 20.87 9.15
N CYS A 224 -20.59 20.14 9.85
CA CYS A 224 -19.28 19.74 9.31
C CYS A 224 -19.39 18.66 8.24
N CYS A 225 -20.31 17.69 8.40
CA CYS A 225 -20.55 16.65 7.39
C CYS A 225 -21.13 17.19 6.08
N SER A 226 -21.84 18.33 6.09
CA SER A 226 -22.35 18.92 4.84
C SER A 226 -21.27 19.62 4.00
N MET A 227 -20.08 19.86 4.54
CA MET A 227 -18.94 20.44 3.79
C MET A 227 -18.07 19.38 3.10
N CYS A 228 -18.22 18.10 3.44
CA CYS A 228 -17.54 16.99 2.77
C CYS A 228 -18.32 16.41 1.57
N ALA A 229 -19.52 16.94 1.27
CA ALA A 229 -20.43 16.40 0.24
C ALA A 229 -20.56 17.28 -1.02
N THR A 230 -19.58 18.19 -1.28
CA THR A 230 -19.56 18.97 -2.53
C THR A 230 -18.20 18.81 -3.26
#